data_bf83e994b410b0bb64dd2c942817cc38
#
_entry.id   bf83e994b410b0bb64dd2c942817cc38
#
_cell.length_a   1.000
_cell.length_b   1.000
_cell.length_c   1.000
_cell.angle_alpha   90.00
_cell.angle_beta   90.00
_cell.angle_gamma   90.00
#
_symmetry.space_group_name_H-M   'P 1'
#
loop_
_entity.id
_entity.type
_entity.pdbx_description
1 polymer ?
#
loop_
_entity_poly.entity_id
_entity_poly.type
_entity_poly.pdbx_seq_one_letter_code
_entity_poly.pdbx_strand_id
1 'polypeptide(L)'
;MVSYLHSFRYRNILTLFKAIARETDGKSIKVIDIGCAHAKLFSVLNERFDIDYTGIEINSVFVEVARSRYAGDPNFRVIHDSAANALANLKHADIIVALETFEHIPEHDVVRIVEAVAAAKPRLFVCSVPVEIGPAIWLKNVGSFVTGYMRHKEYCWSETFWAGLYQLDRLPPHDTGHKGFDWRWLAQTIRHSMKIKETRRFPLSLLPAAVAFSVFMIAEPRER
;
A
#
# COMPACT_ATOMS: atom_id res chain seq x y z
N MET A 1 8.00 -8.46 -15.23
CA MET A 1 8.40 -7.76 -13.98
C MET A 1 7.17 -7.31 -13.17
N VAL A 2 6.23 -6.57 -13.74
CA VAL A 2 5.01 -6.10 -13.04
C VAL A 2 4.19 -7.24 -12.43
N SER A 3 3.96 -8.33 -13.16
CA SER A 3 3.23 -9.53 -12.67
C SER A 3 3.91 -10.17 -11.44
N TYR A 4 5.24 -10.14 -11.37
CA TYR A 4 6.01 -10.72 -10.27
C TYR A 4 5.94 -9.85 -9.00
N LEU A 5 5.93 -8.52 -9.15
CA LEU A 5 5.72 -7.57 -8.05
C LEU A 5 4.34 -7.78 -7.40
N HIS A 6 3.30 -7.89 -8.20
CA HIS A 6 1.95 -8.17 -7.70
C HIS A 6 1.88 -9.50 -6.96
N SER A 7 2.52 -10.56 -7.49
CA SER A 7 2.52 -11.88 -6.84
C SER A 7 3.23 -11.88 -5.47
N PHE A 8 4.29 -11.08 -5.31
CA PHE A 8 5.00 -10.94 -4.03
C PHE A 8 4.10 -10.29 -2.95
N ARG A 9 3.41 -9.20 -3.28
CA ARG A 9 2.50 -8.52 -2.34
C ARG A 9 1.40 -9.44 -1.86
N TYR A 10 0.69 -10.08 -2.79
CA TYR A 10 -0.39 -11.01 -2.45
C TYR A 10 0.09 -12.22 -1.66
N ARG A 11 1.28 -12.75 -1.95
CA ARG A 11 1.87 -13.85 -1.17
C ARG A 11 2.12 -13.44 0.28
N ASN A 12 2.66 -12.24 0.49
CA ASN A 12 2.87 -11.71 1.84
C ASN A 12 1.55 -11.56 2.59
N ILE A 13 0.53 -11.00 1.94
CA ILE A 13 -0.80 -10.83 2.53
C ILE A 13 -1.41 -12.19 2.86
N LEU A 14 -1.38 -13.16 1.94
CA LEU A 14 -1.90 -14.51 2.19
C LEU A 14 -1.24 -15.19 3.39
N THR A 15 0.05 -14.95 3.61
CA THR A 15 0.76 -15.48 4.79
C THR A 15 0.24 -14.85 6.08
N LEU A 16 -0.02 -13.54 6.10
CA LEU A 16 -0.59 -12.84 7.25
C LEU A 16 -2.02 -13.29 7.53
N PHE A 17 -2.84 -13.41 6.48
CA PHE A 17 -4.22 -13.87 6.62
C PHE A 17 -4.31 -15.30 7.15
N LYS A 18 -3.40 -16.20 6.75
CA LYS A 18 -3.34 -17.56 7.32
C LYS A 18 -3.07 -17.56 8.82
N ALA A 19 -2.26 -16.64 9.31
CA ALA A 19 -2.00 -16.51 10.75
C ALA A 19 -3.26 -16.00 11.48
N ILE A 20 -3.87 -14.94 10.98
CA ILE A 20 -5.07 -14.33 11.58
C ILE A 20 -6.27 -15.28 11.53
N ALA A 21 -6.49 -15.98 10.42
CA ALA A 21 -7.61 -16.92 10.29
C ALA A 21 -7.56 -18.05 11.32
N ARG A 22 -6.36 -18.46 11.76
CA ARG A 22 -6.21 -19.44 12.86
C ARG A 22 -6.63 -18.88 14.22
N GLU A 23 -6.56 -17.57 14.40
CA GLU A 23 -6.88 -16.88 15.65
C GLU A 23 -8.34 -16.42 15.71
N THR A 24 -9.04 -16.35 14.58
CA THR A 24 -10.44 -15.87 14.51
C THR A 24 -11.48 -16.95 14.80
N ASP A 25 -11.04 -18.21 15.00
CA ASP A 25 -11.91 -19.32 15.37
C ASP A 25 -13.13 -19.48 14.45
N GLY A 26 -12.89 -19.38 13.13
CA GLY A 26 -13.91 -19.53 12.08
C GLY A 26 -14.81 -18.30 11.86
N LYS A 27 -14.52 -17.16 12.49
CA LYS A 27 -15.26 -15.93 12.21
C LYS A 27 -14.75 -15.26 10.94
N SER A 28 -15.67 -14.63 10.19
CA SER A 28 -15.33 -13.84 9.02
C SER A 28 -14.39 -12.68 9.39
N ILE A 29 -13.32 -12.50 8.60
CA ILE A 29 -12.31 -11.46 8.80
C ILE A 29 -12.75 -10.18 8.10
N LYS A 30 -12.91 -9.10 8.85
CA LYS A 30 -13.27 -7.78 8.29
C LYS A 30 -12.04 -7.08 7.71
N VAL A 31 -12.06 -6.88 6.39
CA VAL A 31 -10.97 -6.31 5.62
C VAL A 31 -11.38 -4.98 5.04
N ILE A 32 -10.55 -3.95 5.25
CA ILE A 32 -10.67 -2.67 4.54
C ILE A 32 -9.45 -2.48 3.65
N ASP A 33 -9.69 -2.22 2.38
CA ASP A 33 -8.65 -2.01 1.35
C ASP A 33 -8.72 -0.56 0.85
N ILE A 34 -7.74 0.24 1.27
CA ILE A 34 -7.61 1.66 0.91
C ILE A 34 -6.91 1.76 -0.44
N GLY A 35 -7.56 2.37 -1.44
CA GLY A 35 -7.09 2.41 -2.82
C GLY A 35 -7.17 1.04 -3.48
N CYS A 36 -8.34 0.41 -3.38
CA CYS A 36 -8.53 -0.98 -3.80
C CYS A 36 -8.48 -1.20 -5.31
N ALA A 37 -8.45 -0.14 -6.13
CA ALA A 37 -8.53 -0.20 -7.59
C ALA A 37 -9.65 -1.16 -8.05
N HIS A 38 -9.34 -2.16 -8.87
CA HIS A 38 -10.32 -3.18 -9.34
C HIS A 38 -10.60 -4.28 -8.31
N ALA A 39 -10.27 -4.06 -7.02
CA ALA A 39 -10.44 -5.00 -5.92
C ALA A 39 -9.84 -6.40 -6.17
N LYS A 40 -8.64 -6.44 -6.78
CA LYS A 40 -7.94 -7.71 -7.02
C LYS A 40 -7.62 -8.44 -5.71
N LEU A 41 -7.37 -7.71 -4.63
CA LEU A 41 -7.11 -8.28 -3.31
C LEU A 41 -8.31 -9.11 -2.84
N PHE A 42 -9.54 -8.63 -3.05
CA PHE A 42 -10.75 -9.38 -2.72
C PHE A 42 -10.74 -10.77 -3.36
N SER A 43 -10.52 -10.89 -4.68
CA SER A 43 -10.53 -12.21 -5.33
C SER A 43 -9.48 -13.16 -4.77
N VAL A 44 -8.29 -12.64 -4.43
CA VAL A 44 -7.19 -13.45 -3.88
C VAL A 44 -7.50 -13.97 -2.48
N LEU A 45 -8.20 -13.18 -1.68
CA LEU A 45 -8.56 -13.53 -0.31
C LEU A 45 -9.81 -14.41 -0.25
N ASN A 46 -10.87 -14.03 -0.97
CA ASN A 46 -12.18 -14.72 -0.96
C ASN A 46 -12.10 -16.17 -1.43
N GLU A 47 -11.12 -16.53 -2.27
CA GLU A 47 -10.85 -17.91 -2.67
C GLU A 47 -10.36 -18.81 -1.51
N ARG A 48 -9.89 -18.23 -0.39
CA ARG A 48 -9.14 -18.96 0.64
C ARG A 48 -9.60 -18.71 2.06
N PHE A 49 -10.32 -17.62 2.31
CA PHE A 49 -10.71 -17.17 3.63
C PHE A 49 -12.16 -16.68 3.62
N ASP A 50 -12.84 -16.86 4.74
CA ASP A 50 -14.11 -16.16 4.99
C ASP A 50 -13.80 -14.73 5.37
N ILE A 51 -14.18 -13.77 4.52
CA ILE A 51 -13.89 -12.35 4.67
C ILE A 51 -15.14 -11.50 4.45
N ASP A 52 -15.22 -10.39 5.16
CA ASP A 52 -16.15 -9.28 4.91
C ASP A 52 -15.31 -8.10 4.40
N TYR A 53 -15.33 -7.87 3.08
CA TYR A 53 -14.43 -6.95 2.42
C TYR A 53 -15.11 -5.63 2.06
N THR A 54 -14.43 -4.53 2.38
CA THR A 54 -14.81 -3.20 1.94
C THR A 54 -13.62 -2.50 1.29
N GLY A 55 -13.70 -2.24 -0.01
CA GLY A 55 -12.76 -1.40 -0.74
C GLY A 55 -13.14 0.08 -0.65
N ILE A 56 -12.14 0.97 -0.61
CA ILE A 56 -12.29 2.41 -0.75
C ILE A 56 -11.50 2.84 -1.97
N GLU A 57 -12.15 3.49 -2.93
CA GLU A 57 -11.52 3.88 -4.20
C GLU A 57 -12.11 5.20 -4.71
N ILE A 58 -11.22 6.12 -5.12
CA ILE A 58 -11.61 7.45 -5.61
C ILE A 58 -11.94 7.44 -7.11
N ASN A 59 -11.37 6.50 -7.87
CA ASN A 59 -11.57 6.44 -9.32
C ASN A 59 -12.87 5.71 -9.66
N SER A 60 -13.84 6.45 -10.22
CA SER A 60 -15.15 5.91 -10.58
C SER A 60 -15.09 4.72 -11.53
N VAL A 61 -14.16 4.74 -12.50
CA VAL A 61 -14.00 3.65 -13.48
C VAL A 61 -13.56 2.35 -12.77
N PHE A 62 -12.62 2.45 -11.83
CA PHE A 62 -12.20 1.30 -11.04
C PHE A 62 -13.31 0.77 -10.15
N VAL A 63 -14.08 1.67 -9.54
CA VAL A 63 -15.25 1.31 -8.72
C VAL A 63 -16.31 0.57 -9.55
N GLU A 64 -16.64 1.05 -10.74
CA GLU A 64 -17.60 0.40 -11.64
C GLU A 64 -17.14 -0.99 -12.07
N VAL A 65 -15.86 -1.13 -12.43
CA VAL A 65 -15.27 -2.43 -12.78
C VAL A 65 -15.32 -3.40 -11.59
N ALA A 66 -14.99 -2.93 -10.38
CA ALA A 66 -15.04 -3.75 -9.18
C ALA A 66 -16.48 -4.16 -8.85
N ARG A 67 -17.45 -3.25 -8.89
CA ARG A 67 -18.87 -3.53 -8.67
C ARG A 67 -19.41 -4.55 -9.68
N SER A 68 -19.11 -4.36 -10.96
CA SER A 68 -19.54 -5.29 -12.02
C SER A 68 -18.93 -6.67 -11.84
N ARG A 69 -17.64 -6.76 -11.49
CA ARG A 69 -16.92 -8.03 -11.35
C ARG A 69 -17.43 -8.87 -10.19
N TYR A 70 -17.80 -8.24 -9.09
CA TYR A 70 -18.21 -8.91 -7.86
C TYR A 70 -19.67 -8.67 -7.52
N ALA A 71 -20.50 -8.38 -8.55
CA ALA A 71 -21.92 -8.17 -8.39
C ALA A 71 -22.59 -9.39 -7.75
N GLY A 72 -23.36 -9.16 -6.70
CA GLY A 72 -24.09 -10.22 -5.98
C GLY A 72 -23.26 -11.00 -4.95
N ASP A 73 -21.97 -10.74 -4.80
CA ASP A 73 -21.21 -11.32 -3.70
C ASP A 73 -21.55 -10.58 -2.39
N PRO A 74 -22.16 -11.26 -1.39
CA PRO A 74 -22.62 -10.61 -0.16
C PRO A 74 -21.46 -10.09 0.70
N ASN A 75 -20.26 -10.62 0.49
CA ASN A 75 -19.06 -10.29 1.26
C ASN A 75 -18.24 -9.16 0.62
N PHE A 76 -18.71 -8.60 -0.52
CA PHE A 76 -18.03 -7.53 -1.24
C PHE A 76 -18.76 -6.22 -1.18
N ARG A 77 -18.06 -5.18 -0.76
CA ARG A 77 -18.51 -3.77 -0.86
C ARG A 77 -17.39 -2.89 -1.40
N VAL A 78 -17.76 -1.86 -2.16
CA VAL A 78 -16.83 -0.80 -2.56
C VAL A 78 -17.47 0.57 -2.38
N ILE A 79 -16.73 1.45 -1.70
CA ILE A 79 -17.08 2.85 -1.42
C ILE A 79 -16.37 3.71 -2.47
N HIS A 80 -17.14 4.50 -3.20
CA HIS A 80 -16.60 5.49 -4.13
C HIS A 80 -16.38 6.81 -3.38
N ASP A 81 -15.20 6.98 -2.82
CA ASP A 81 -14.81 8.20 -2.10
C ASP A 81 -13.28 8.25 -1.97
N SER A 82 -12.76 9.42 -1.57
CA SER A 82 -11.37 9.52 -1.14
C SER A 82 -11.18 8.82 0.21
N ALA A 83 -10.01 8.23 0.43
CA ALA A 83 -9.68 7.61 1.70
C ALA A 83 -9.76 8.60 2.87
N ALA A 84 -9.40 9.88 2.63
CA ALA A 84 -9.44 10.95 3.62
C ALA A 84 -10.88 11.36 4.04
N ASN A 85 -11.88 11.11 3.19
CA ASN A 85 -13.29 11.34 3.52
C ASN A 85 -13.94 10.10 4.15
N ALA A 86 -13.48 8.91 3.78
CA ALA A 86 -14.06 7.64 4.19
C ALA A 86 -13.56 7.12 5.56
N LEU A 87 -12.90 7.95 6.37
CA LEU A 87 -12.25 7.55 7.65
C LEU A 87 -13.20 6.85 8.63
N ALA A 88 -14.47 7.22 8.65
CA ALA A 88 -15.47 6.59 9.52
C ALA A 88 -15.66 5.09 9.23
N ASN A 89 -15.38 4.66 7.99
CA ASN A 89 -15.51 3.26 7.56
C ASN A 89 -14.37 2.36 8.06
N LEU A 90 -13.26 2.93 8.58
CA LEU A 90 -12.13 2.16 9.10
C LEU A 90 -12.44 1.46 10.42
N LYS A 91 -13.51 1.83 11.10
CA LYS A 91 -13.90 1.26 12.38
C LYS A 91 -14.27 -0.21 12.27
N HIS A 92 -13.90 -0.97 13.31
CA HIS A 92 -14.20 -2.41 13.42
C HIS A 92 -13.56 -3.31 12.36
N ALA A 93 -12.59 -2.83 11.59
CA ALA A 93 -11.80 -3.66 10.72
C ALA A 93 -10.84 -4.55 11.54
N ASP A 94 -10.73 -5.82 11.15
CA ASP A 94 -9.67 -6.69 11.67
C ASP A 94 -8.34 -6.39 10.98
N ILE A 95 -8.39 -6.15 9.68
CA ILE A 95 -7.21 -5.84 8.87
C ILE A 95 -7.52 -4.64 7.98
N ILE A 96 -6.61 -3.66 8.00
CA ILE A 96 -6.63 -2.53 7.06
C ILE A 96 -5.41 -2.66 6.14
N VAL A 97 -5.65 -2.53 4.85
CA VAL A 97 -4.62 -2.67 3.80
C VAL A 97 -4.56 -1.41 2.96
N ALA A 98 -3.35 -1.00 2.55
CA ALA A 98 -3.12 0.08 1.57
C ALA A 98 -1.92 -0.31 0.69
N LEU A 99 -2.15 -0.77 -0.54
CA LEU A 99 -1.09 -1.29 -1.42
C LEU A 99 -0.82 -0.33 -2.57
N GLU A 100 0.37 0.27 -2.59
CA GLU A 100 0.78 1.25 -3.61
C GLU A 100 -0.28 2.36 -3.76
N THR A 101 -0.64 2.96 -2.64
CA THR A 101 -1.73 3.93 -2.54
C THR A 101 -1.25 5.25 -1.96
N PHE A 102 -0.45 5.22 -0.90
CA PHE A 102 -0.08 6.43 -0.15
C PHE A 102 0.80 7.39 -0.94
N GLU A 103 1.54 6.92 -1.92
CA GLU A 103 2.31 7.75 -2.84
C GLU A 103 1.42 8.63 -3.75
N HIS A 104 0.14 8.30 -3.85
CA HIS A 104 -0.85 9.03 -4.65
C HIS A 104 -1.74 9.96 -3.83
N ILE A 105 -1.52 10.03 -2.52
CA ILE A 105 -2.32 10.82 -1.58
C ILE A 105 -1.47 11.96 -1.02
N PRO A 106 -1.98 13.20 -0.94
CA PRO A 106 -1.26 14.30 -0.30
C PRO A 106 -0.83 13.97 1.13
N GLU A 107 0.36 14.41 1.54
CA GLU A 107 0.96 14.04 2.83
C GLU A 107 0.06 14.34 4.04
N HIS A 108 -0.63 15.48 4.03
CA HIS A 108 -1.53 15.84 5.12
C HIS A 108 -2.71 14.87 5.26
N ASP A 109 -3.21 14.33 4.16
CA ASP A 109 -4.26 13.32 4.17
C ASP A 109 -3.73 11.94 4.58
N VAL A 110 -2.50 11.59 4.17
CA VAL A 110 -1.83 10.37 4.65
C VAL A 110 -1.70 10.37 6.16
N VAL A 111 -1.30 11.49 6.78
CA VAL A 111 -1.23 11.64 8.24
C VAL A 111 -2.59 11.37 8.88
N ARG A 112 -3.66 12.01 8.39
CA ARG A 112 -5.03 11.84 8.88
C ARG A 112 -5.52 10.39 8.75
N ILE A 113 -5.22 9.75 7.62
CA ILE A 113 -5.58 8.34 7.38
C ILE A 113 -4.84 7.43 8.37
N VAL A 114 -3.53 7.60 8.54
CA VAL A 114 -2.73 6.77 9.49
C VAL A 114 -3.21 6.96 10.93
N GLU A 115 -3.55 8.18 11.34
CA GLU A 115 -4.13 8.45 12.67
C GLU A 115 -5.49 7.76 12.84
N ALA A 116 -6.35 7.81 11.82
CA ALA A 116 -7.66 7.15 11.84
C ALA A 116 -7.51 5.61 11.86
N VAL A 117 -6.55 5.05 11.13
CA VAL A 117 -6.19 3.62 11.20
C VAL A 117 -5.76 3.24 12.61
N ALA A 118 -4.89 4.03 13.23
CA ALA A 118 -4.45 3.79 14.60
C ALA A 118 -5.61 3.86 15.60
N ALA A 119 -6.52 4.83 15.43
CA ALA A 119 -7.73 4.99 16.27
C ALA A 119 -8.74 3.84 16.08
N ALA A 120 -8.82 3.26 14.89
CA ALA A 120 -9.66 2.10 14.58
C ALA A 120 -9.16 0.82 15.26
N LYS A 121 -7.88 0.76 15.66
CA LYS A 121 -7.24 -0.37 16.35
C LYS A 121 -7.41 -1.71 15.63
N PRO A 122 -7.10 -1.81 14.32
CA PRO A 122 -7.13 -3.09 13.63
C PRO A 122 -6.11 -4.05 14.26
N ARG A 123 -6.31 -5.35 14.10
CA ARG A 123 -5.29 -6.35 14.48
C ARG A 123 -4.00 -6.13 13.72
N LEU A 124 -4.10 -5.83 12.41
CA LEU A 124 -2.97 -5.44 11.58
C LEU A 124 -3.33 -4.31 10.63
N PHE A 125 -2.39 -3.41 10.44
CA PHE A 125 -2.33 -2.50 9.33
C PHE A 125 -1.18 -2.90 8.40
N VAL A 126 -1.49 -3.05 7.12
CA VAL A 126 -0.53 -3.50 6.10
C VAL A 126 -0.48 -2.48 4.99
N CYS A 127 0.68 -1.93 4.71
CA CYS A 127 0.85 -1.06 3.55
C CYS A 127 2.09 -1.41 2.74
N SER A 128 2.03 -1.13 1.45
CA SER A 128 3.21 -1.16 0.58
C SER A 128 3.31 0.11 -0.23
N VAL A 129 4.54 0.53 -0.47
CA VAL A 129 4.85 1.70 -1.29
C VAL A 129 6.13 1.46 -2.09
N PRO A 130 6.29 2.10 -3.26
CA PRO A 130 7.51 2.01 -4.03
C PRO A 130 8.67 2.72 -3.32
N VAL A 131 9.89 2.27 -3.59
CA VAL A 131 11.11 3.00 -3.21
C VAL A 131 11.49 3.91 -4.35
N GLU A 132 11.29 5.21 -4.19
CA GLU A 132 11.52 6.23 -5.22
C GLU A 132 12.71 7.14 -4.90
N ILE A 133 13.51 6.75 -3.89
CA ILE A 133 14.69 7.47 -3.41
C ILE A 133 15.84 6.51 -3.16
N GLY A 134 17.07 7.04 -3.20
CA GLY A 134 18.28 6.26 -3.02
C GLY A 134 18.69 5.47 -4.29
N PRO A 135 19.75 4.66 -4.21
CA PRO A 135 20.32 3.95 -5.36
C PRO A 135 19.33 3.07 -6.15
N ALA A 136 18.21 2.65 -5.51
CA ALA A 136 17.15 1.90 -6.18
C ALA A 136 16.58 2.63 -7.39
N ILE A 137 16.49 3.97 -7.35
CA ILE A 137 15.93 4.73 -8.48
C ILE A 137 16.83 4.66 -9.72
N TRP A 138 18.14 4.64 -9.53
CA TRP A 138 19.08 4.47 -10.66
C TRP A 138 18.87 3.11 -11.32
N LEU A 139 18.78 2.05 -10.52
CA LEU A 139 18.55 0.69 -11.03
C LEU A 139 17.19 0.58 -11.75
N LYS A 140 16.16 1.20 -11.18
CA LYS A 140 14.82 1.23 -11.80
C LYS A 140 14.84 1.99 -13.13
N ASN A 141 15.50 3.13 -13.21
CA ASN A 141 15.56 3.93 -14.44
C ASN A 141 16.38 3.26 -15.53
N VAL A 142 17.54 2.68 -15.20
CA VAL A 142 18.32 1.88 -16.16
C VAL A 142 17.49 0.68 -16.65
N GLY A 143 16.86 -0.06 -15.74
CA GLY A 143 16.01 -1.19 -16.10
C GLY A 143 14.82 -0.78 -16.96
N SER A 144 14.20 0.36 -16.71
CA SER A 144 13.09 0.88 -17.52
C SER A 144 13.54 1.28 -18.92
N PHE A 145 14.71 1.89 -19.03
CA PHE A 145 15.30 2.25 -20.32
C PHE A 145 15.60 1.00 -21.17
N VAL A 146 16.20 -0.03 -20.57
CA VAL A 146 16.50 -1.30 -21.26
C VAL A 146 15.25 -2.05 -21.69
N THR A 147 14.18 -1.99 -20.88
CA THR A 147 12.91 -2.70 -21.17
C THR A 147 11.92 -1.90 -22.00
N GLY A 148 12.25 -0.65 -22.38
CA GLY A 148 11.33 0.24 -23.09
C GLY A 148 10.16 0.74 -22.28
N TYR A 149 10.12 0.50 -20.97
CA TYR A 149 9.09 1.01 -20.07
C TYR A 149 9.35 2.50 -19.78
N MET A 150 8.35 3.36 -20.03
CA MET A 150 8.53 4.82 -20.10
C MET A 150 8.72 5.54 -18.75
N ARG A 151 9.29 4.89 -17.72
CA ARG A 151 9.51 5.48 -16.41
C ARG A 151 10.40 6.74 -16.42
N HIS A 152 11.31 6.84 -17.38
CA HIS A 152 12.18 8.01 -17.58
C HIS A 152 11.40 9.30 -17.92
N LYS A 153 10.10 9.22 -18.22
CA LYS A 153 9.24 10.40 -18.38
C LYS A 153 8.80 11.02 -17.06
N GLU A 154 8.85 10.27 -15.96
CA GLU A 154 8.48 10.77 -14.63
C GLU A 154 9.62 11.58 -13.99
N TYR A 155 10.87 11.17 -14.23
CA TYR A 155 12.08 11.81 -13.72
C TYR A 155 13.00 12.25 -14.86
N CYS A 156 13.47 13.49 -14.84
CA CYS A 156 14.61 13.86 -15.66
C CYS A 156 15.94 13.29 -15.07
N TRP A 157 17.02 13.32 -15.85
CA TRP A 157 18.30 12.76 -15.40
C TRP A 157 18.86 13.41 -14.13
N SER A 158 18.73 14.77 -14.02
CA SER A 158 19.18 15.48 -12.82
C SER A 158 18.34 15.09 -11.59
N GLU A 159 17.04 15.00 -11.71
CA GLU A 159 16.15 14.58 -10.63
C GLU A 159 16.45 13.14 -10.18
N THR A 160 16.64 12.23 -11.15
CA THR A 160 17.07 10.85 -10.87
C THR A 160 18.39 10.82 -10.09
N PHE A 161 19.36 11.67 -10.47
CA PHE A 161 20.64 11.76 -9.79
C PHE A 161 20.48 12.21 -8.35
N TRP A 162 19.74 13.31 -8.11
CA TRP A 162 19.53 13.85 -6.77
C TRP A 162 18.66 12.95 -5.89
N ALA A 163 17.61 12.36 -6.44
CA ALA A 163 16.79 11.36 -5.72
C ALA A 163 17.63 10.15 -5.30
N GLY A 164 18.53 9.69 -6.17
CA GLY A 164 19.46 8.59 -5.88
C GLY A 164 20.44 8.89 -4.76
N LEU A 165 20.78 10.15 -4.55
CA LEU A 165 21.62 10.64 -3.43
C LEU A 165 20.80 11.05 -2.18
N TYR A 166 19.49 10.79 -2.15
CA TYR A 166 18.59 11.21 -1.06
C TYR A 166 18.45 12.72 -0.89
N GLN A 167 18.80 13.53 -1.89
CA GLN A 167 18.70 15.00 -1.85
C GLN A 167 17.36 15.46 -2.41
N LEU A 168 16.28 15.19 -1.65
CA LEU A 168 14.91 15.50 -2.05
C LEU A 168 14.61 17.00 -2.09
N ASP A 169 15.34 17.80 -1.35
CA ASP A 169 15.30 19.27 -1.36
C ASP A 169 15.65 19.88 -2.73
N ARG A 170 16.31 19.10 -3.60
CA ARG A 170 16.64 19.47 -4.98
C ARG A 170 15.62 19.00 -6.01
N LEU A 171 14.57 18.32 -5.57
CA LEU A 171 13.45 17.91 -6.42
C LEU A 171 12.28 18.88 -6.20
N PRO A 172 11.35 18.96 -7.16
CA PRO A 172 10.04 19.54 -6.87
C PRO A 172 9.42 18.87 -5.65
N PRO A 173 8.74 19.61 -4.77
CA PRO A 173 8.03 19.03 -3.63
C PRO A 173 7.13 17.88 -4.09
N HIS A 174 7.09 16.81 -3.30
CA HIS A 174 6.14 15.74 -3.53
C HIS A 174 4.72 16.25 -3.30
N ASP A 175 3.85 16.05 -4.29
CA ASP A 175 2.42 16.34 -4.18
C ASP A 175 1.64 15.04 -4.26
N THR A 176 1.64 14.40 -5.42
CA THR A 176 1.01 13.11 -5.64
C THR A 176 1.82 12.30 -6.66
N GLY A 177 1.75 10.98 -6.56
CA GLY A 177 2.45 10.06 -7.47
C GLY A 177 3.80 9.58 -6.94
N HIS A 178 4.58 9.01 -7.83
CA HIS A 178 5.83 8.33 -7.40
C HIS A 178 6.99 9.30 -7.17
N LYS A 179 6.99 10.44 -7.88
CA LYS A 179 8.12 11.38 -7.89
C LYS A 179 8.33 12.04 -6.53
N GLY A 180 9.53 11.85 -5.98
CA GLY A 180 9.89 12.48 -4.70
C GLY A 180 9.29 11.83 -3.46
N PHE A 181 8.48 10.78 -3.60
CA PHE A 181 7.88 10.09 -2.45
C PHE A 181 8.94 9.45 -1.56
N ASP A 182 8.93 9.82 -0.28
CA ASP A 182 9.85 9.27 0.72
C ASP A 182 9.15 8.22 1.61
N TRP A 183 9.35 6.94 1.31
CA TRP A 183 8.82 5.85 2.14
C TRP A 183 9.30 5.91 3.61
N ARG A 184 10.43 6.59 3.90
CA ARG A 184 10.96 6.74 5.26
C ARG A 184 10.10 7.71 6.07
N TRP A 185 9.63 8.79 5.41
CA TRP A 185 8.65 9.71 5.97
C TRP A 185 7.35 8.95 6.34
N LEU A 186 6.82 8.15 5.42
CA LEU A 186 5.64 7.33 5.71
C LEU A 186 5.89 6.36 6.88
N ALA A 187 7.06 5.70 6.93
CA ALA A 187 7.41 4.82 8.03
C ALA A 187 7.50 5.56 9.37
N GLN A 188 7.97 6.82 9.40
CA GLN A 188 7.96 7.66 10.59
C GLN A 188 6.54 8.06 11.00
N THR A 189 5.70 8.45 10.05
CA THR A 189 4.28 8.76 10.27
C THR A 189 3.55 7.57 10.89
N ILE A 190 3.75 6.37 10.35
CA ILE A 190 3.17 5.15 10.93
C ILE A 190 3.72 4.91 12.33
N ARG A 191 5.04 5.03 12.54
CA ARG A 191 5.66 4.83 13.87
C ARG A 191 5.18 5.84 14.92
N HIS A 192 4.75 7.02 14.52
CA HIS A 192 4.20 7.98 15.49
C HIS A 192 2.94 7.44 16.16
N SER A 193 2.05 6.79 15.42
CA SER A 193 0.73 6.36 15.89
C SER A 193 0.62 4.86 16.14
N MET A 194 1.47 4.03 15.54
CA MET A 194 1.43 2.57 15.56
C MET A 194 2.83 1.98 15.77
N LYS A 195 2.91 0.67 16.03
CA LYS A 195 4.17 -0.08 16.10
C LYS A 195 4.37 -0.87 14.82
N ILE A 196 5.43 -0.56 14.04
CA ILE A 196 5.82 -1.39 12.89
C ILE A 196 6.47 -2.66 13.43
N LYS A 197 5.81 -3.81 13.22
CA LYS A 197 6.32 -5.15 13.59
C LYS A 197 7.39 -5.63 12.63
N GLU A 198 7.15 -5.44 11.35
CA GLU A 198 7.98 -6.01 10.30
C GLU A 198 8.00 -5.10 9.08
N THR A 199 9.15 -5.06 8.43
CA THR A 199 9.34 -4.41 7.13
C THR A 199 9.97 -5.40 6.17
N ARG A 200 9.26 -5.76 5.11
CA ARG A 200 9.74 -6.63 4.03
C ARG A 200 10.09 -5.81 2.81
N ARG A 201 11.08 -6.25 2.06
CA ARG A 201 11.59 -5.53 0.89
C ARG A 201 11.51 -6.43 -0.33
N PHE A 202 11.17 -5.84 -1.46
CA PHE A 202 11.14 -6.55 -2.74
C PHE A 202 12.36 -6.10 -3.59
N PRO A 203 13.04 -7.02 -4.33
CA PRO A 203 12.69 -8.44 -4.54
C PRO A 203 13.11 -9.39 -3.41
N LEU A 204 14.02 -9.02 -2.55
CA LEU A 204 14.52 -9.86 -1.45
C LEU A 204 14.49 -9.09 -0.14
N SER A 205 13.90 -9.68 0.91
CA SER A 205 13.78 -9.04 2.22
C SER A 205 15.11 -8.72 2.89
N LEU A 206 16.18 -9.44 2.54
CA LEU A 206 17.53 -9.21 3.05
C LEU A 206 18.25 -8.02 2.38
N LEU A 207 17.76 -7.51 1.25
CA LEU A 207 18.39 -6.37 0.59
C LEU A 207 18.27 -5.10 1.45
N PRO A 208 19.30 -4.23 1.45
CA PRO A 208 19.15 -2.88 1.97
C PRO A 208 17.98 -2.16 1.31
N ALA A 209 17.25 -1.33 2.04
CA ALA A 209 16.16 -0.54 1.48
C ALA A 209 16.62 0.34 0.31
N ALA A 210 17.89 0.77 0.33
CA ALA A 210 18.53 1.56 -0.71
C ALA A 210 18.52 0.92 -2.11
N VAL A 211 18.37 -0.39 -2.22
CA VAL A 211 18.31 -1.14 -3.48
C VAL A 211 17.02 -1.95 -3.65
N ALA A 212 16.08 -1.79 -2.74
CA ALA A 212 14.76 -2.40 -2.84
C ALA A 212 13.88 -1.62 -3.83
N PHE A 213 12.94 -2.30 -4.48
CA PHE A 213 12.00 -1.67 -5.42
C PHE A 213 10.70 -1.25 -4.74
N SER A 214 10.33 -1.94 -3.68
CA SER A 214 9.14 -1.65 -2.88
C SER A 214 9.38 -2.08 -1.43
N VAL A 215 8.74 -1.37 -0.51
CA VAL A 215 8.72 -1.67 0.92
C VAL A 215 7.30 -2.07 1.30
N PHE A 216 7.20 -3.14 2.07
CA PHE A 216 5.96 -3.67 2.60
C PHE A 216 6.05 -3.62 4.12
N MET A 217 5.20 -2.83 4.76
CA MET A 217 5.21 -2.58 6.20
C MET A 217 3.99 -3.22 6.86
N ILE A 218 4.22 -3.87 7.98
CA ILE A 218 3.19 -4.49 8.82
C ILE A 218 3.25 -3.79 10.17
N ALA A 219 2.15 -3.18 10.57
CA ALA A 219 2.04 -2.46 11.83
C ALA A 219 0.83 -2.94 12.65
N GLU A 220 0.91 -2.73 13.94
CA GLU A 220 -0.15 -3.01 14.91
C GLU A 220 -0.38 -1.78 15.79
N PRO A 221 -1.57 -1.65 16.41
CA PRO A 221 -1.80 -0.61 17.42
C PRO A 221 -0.75 -0.69 18.54
N ARG A 222 -0.38 0.45 19.10
CA ARG A 222 0.44 0.46 20.32
C ARG A 222 -0.43 -0.03 21.49
N GLU A 223 0.08 -1.00 22.23
CA GLU A 223 -0.45 -1.31 23.55
C GLU A 223 -0.27 -0.06 24.44
N ARG A 224 -1.32 0.32 25.17
CA ARG A 224 -1.24 1.40 26.15
C ARG A 224 -0.59 0.91 27.43
#